data_40124e961864ebe78b2d69a9ecc7fc2c
#
_entry.id   40124e961864ebe78b2d69a9ecc7fc2c
#
_cell.length_a   1.000
_cell.length_b   1.000
_cell.length_c   1.000
_cell.angle_alpha   90.00
_cell.angle_beta   90.00
_cell.angle_gamma   90.00
#
_symmetry.space_group_name_H-M   'P 1'
#
loop_
_entity.id
_entity.type
_entity.pdbx_description
1 polymer ?
#
loop_
_entity_poly.entity_id
_entity_poly.type
_entity_poly.pdbx_seq_one_letter_code
_entity_poly.pdbx_strand_id
1 'polypeptide(L)'
;MGGIGRVRDDLPATRRIGGPTNVRLARRLRNDPTQYERKLWGWLRTLRRTHRLHFRRQIPIGRFVADFGCHSARLLIELDGPFHDAERDRGRDTWFAEAGYRVLRFSNEAAAYQWDRVVTEIAGVLGVSVAGQGWLLQTPTPDPSPQGGGEV
;
A
#
# COMPACT_ATOMS: atom_id res chain seq x y z
N MET A 1 -0.05 46.44 -27.26
CA MET A 1 0.66 45.23 -27.74
C MET A 1 0.60 44.19 -26.64
N GLY A 2 -0.51 43.46 -26.59
CA GLY A 2 -0.78 42.50 -25.54
C GLY A 2 0.04 41.23 -25.74
N GLY A 3 1.02 40.97 -24.89
CA GLY A 3 1.57 39.66 -24.72
C GLY A 3 0.53 38.76 -24.07
N ILE A 4 -0.10 37.91 -24.85
CA ILE A 4 -0.96 36.84 -24.32
C ILE A 4 0.00 35.92 -23.59
N GLY A 5 0.04 36.07 -22.25
CA GLY A 5 0.68 35.11 -21.40
C GLY A 5 0.11 33.75 -21.72
N ARG A 6 0.93 32.88 -22.27
CA ARG A 6 0.64 31.45 -22.33
C ARG A 6 0.40 31.05 -20.89
N VAL A 7 -0.86 30.86 -20.56
CA VAL A 7 -1.22 29.99 -19.44
C VAL A 7 -0.54 28.68 -19.81
N ARG A 8 0.60 28.42 -19.18
CA ARG A 8 1.12 27.07 -19.17
C ARG A 8 0.04 26.26 -18.48
N ASP A 9 -0.64 25.47 -19.28
CA ASP A 9 -1.32 24.30 -18.76
C ASP A 9 -0.25 23.45 -18.07
N ASP A 10 0.10 23.85 -16.87
CA ASP A 10 0.73 22.99 -15.90
C ASP A 10 -0.34 22.02 -15.37
N LEU A 11 -1.00 21.35 -16.29
CA LEU A 11 -1.37 19.98 -15.98
C LEU A 11 -0.09 19.36 -15.50
N PRO A 12 -0.05 18.79 -14.28
CA PRO A 12 1.12 18.06 -13.83
C PRO A 12 1.32 16.96 -14.84
N ALA A 13 2.16 17.28 -15.83
CA ALA A 13 2.53 16.40 -16.90
C ALA A 13 2.82 15.07 -16.25
N THR A 14 2.00 14.08 -16.58
CA THR A 14 2.36 12.70 -16.35
C THR A 14 3.50 12.61 -15.35
N ARG A 15 3.17 12.88 -14.08
CA ARG A 15 4.15 12.81 -12.99
C ARG A 15 4.78 11.46 -13.13
N ARG A 16 5.99 11.45 -13.62
CA ARG A 16 6.72 10.22 -13.90
C ARG A 16 6.66 9.39 -12.64
N ILE A 17 5.89 8.34 -12.69
CA ILE A 17 5.76 7.37 -11.62
C ILE A 17 7.16 6.84 -11.38
N GLY A 18 7.76 7.23 -10.24
CA GLY A 18 9.08 6.78 -9.85
C GLY A 18 10.26 7.48 -10.51
N GLY A 19 10.68 8.63 -9.99
CA GLY A 19 12.01 9.16 -10.26
C GLY A 19 13.12 8.19 -9.81
N PRO A 20 14.36 8.33 -10.33
CA PRO A 20 15.47 7.41 -10.04
C PRO A 20 15.75 7.19 -8.56
N THR A 21 15.59 8.22 -7.74
CA THR A 21 15.80 8.15 -6.29
C THR A 21 14.75 7.32 -5.60
N ASN A 22 13.48 7.46 -6.01
CA ASN A 22 12.38 6.71 -5.40
C ASN A 22 12.38 5.23 -5.79
N VAL A 23 12.84 4.90 -6.99
CA VAL A 23 13.03 3.51 -7.41
C VAL A 23 14.08 2.80 -6.54
N ARG A 24 15.18 3.48 -6.21
CA ARG A 24 16.19 2.92 -5.30
C ARG A 24 15.66 2.74 -3.88
N LEU A 25 14.94 3.72 -3.37
CA LEU A 25 14.29 3.63 -2.06
C LEU A 25 13.29 2.47 -2.02
N ALA A 26 12.42 2.38 -3.02
CA ALA A 26 11.44 1.31 -3.13
C ALA A 26 12.09 -0.08 -3.18
N ARG A 27 13.24 -0.22 -3.82
CA ARG A 27 14.01 -1.48 -3.82
C ARG A 27 14.53 -1.85 -2.43
N ARG A 28 15.06 -0.88 -1.68
CA ARG A 28 15.54 -1.12 -0.30
C ARG A 28 14.40 -1.56 0.61
N LEU A 29 13.27 -0.86 0.57
CA LEU A 29 12.10 -1.17 1.39
C LEU A 29 11.48 -2.54 1.08
N ARG A 30 11.56 -2.99 -0.18
CA ARG A 30 11.10 -4.35 -0.55
C ARG A 30 11.92 -5.48 0.05
N ASN A 31 13.15 -5.21 0.44
CA ASN A 31 14.05 -6.22 0.99
C ASN A 31 13.85 -6.47 2.48
N ASP A 32 13.18 -5.55 3.18
CA ASP A 32 12.92 -5.68 4.62
C ASP A 32 11.45 -5.32 4.96
N PRO A 33 10.49 -6.13 4.50
CA PRO A 33 9.09 -5.92 4.81
C PRO A 33 8.76 -6.37 6.23
N THR A 34 7.86 -5.65 6.89
CA THR A 34 7.31 -6.10 8.17
C THR A 34 6.51 -7.39 8.03
N GLN A 35 6.28 -8.11 9.13
CA GLN A 35 5.45 -9.32 9.11
C GLN A 35 4.02 -9.04 8.63
N TYR A 36 3.49 -7.86 8.90
CA TYR A 36 2.14 -7.44 8.47
C TYR A 36 2.09 -7.15 6.98
N GLU A 37 3.13 -6.52 6.46
CA GLU A 37 3.29 -6.33 5.02
C GLU A 37 3.42 -7.66 4.28
N ARG A 38 4.16 -8.62 4.83
CA ARG A 38 4.27 -9.97 4.25
C ARG A 38 2.92 -10.68 4.21
N LYS A 39 2.13 -10.58 5.28
CA LYS A 39 0.80 -11.17 5.36
C LYS A 39 -0.14 -10.57 4.31
N LEU A 40 -0.21 -9.25 4.25
CA LEU A 40 -1.05 -8.55 3.28
C LEU A 40 -0.62 -8.82 1.85
N TRP A 41 0.69 -8.83 1.59
CA TRP A 41 1.23 -9.16 0.29
C TRP A 41 0.86 -10.57 -0.17
N GLY A 42 0.93 -11.54 0.73
CA GLY A 42 0.51 -12.91 0.45
C GLY A 42 -0.90 -12.98 -0.11
N TRP A 43 -1.82 -12.23 0.48
CA TRP A 43 -3.19 -12.15 0.01
C TRP A 43 -3.34 -11.36 -1.29
N LEU A 44 -2.78 -10.16 -1.38
CA LEU A 44 -2.88 -9.30 -2.57
C LEU A 44 -2.37 -10.01 -3.84
N ARG A 45 -1.35 -10.84 -3.72
CA ARG A 45 -0.85 -11.65 -4.83
C ARG A 45 -1.88 -12.62 -5.39
N THR A 46 -2.77 -13.12 -4.57
CA THR A 46 -3.81 -14.06 -5.02
C THR A 46 -4.80 -13.39 -5.97
N LEU A 47 -5.03 -12.09 -5.80
CA LEU A 47 -5.97 -11.31 -6.62
C LEU A 47 -5.54 -11.20 -8.09
N ARG A 48 -4.27 -11.41 -8.38
CA ARG A 48 -3.78 -11.48 -9.76
C ARG A 48 -4.39 -12.66 -10.51
N ARG A 49 -4.48 -13.82 -9.88
CA ARG A 49 -5.02 -15.03 -10.50
C ARG A 49 -6.54 -15.01 -10.57
N THR A 50 -7.16 -14.55 -9.49
CA THR A 50 -8.62 -14.63 -9.32
C THR A 50 -9.36 -13.48 -10.00
N HIS A 51 -8.78 -12.27 -10.00
CA HIS A 51 -9.44 -11.06 -10.45
C HIS A 51 -8.61 -10.23 -11.44
N ARG A 52 -7.44 -10.72 -11.86
CA ARG A 52 -6.49 -10.02 -12.74
C ARG A 52 -6.04 -8.65 -12.21
N LEU A 53 -6.02 -8.50 -10.88
CA LEU A 53 -5.55 -7.28 -10.21
C LEU A 53 -4.08 -7.41 -9.87
N HIS A 54 -3.27 -6.58 -10.48
CA HIS A 54 -1.81 -6.61 -10.34
C HIS A 54 -1.36 -5.62 -9.26
N PHE A 55 -1.29 -6.08 -8.03
CA PHE A 55 -0.67 -5.32 -6.96
C PHE A 55 0.86 -5.38 -7.03
N ARG A 56 1.50 -4.31 -6.59
CA ARG A 56 2.95 -4.21 -6.42
C ARG A 56 3.25 -3.70 -5.02
N ARG A 57 4.36 -4.14 -4.47
CA ARG A 57 4.89 -3.64 -3.20
C ARG A 57 5.77 -2.43 -3.43
N GLN A 58 5.79 -1.53 -2.44
CA GLN A 58 6.68 -0.38 -2.40
C GLN A 58 6.69 0.35 -3.74
N ILE A 59 5.50 0.83 -4.10
CA ILE A 59 5.24 1.47 -5.38
C ILE A 59 5.54 2.96 -5.31
N PRO A 60 6.47 3.46 -6.14
CA PRO A 60 6.74 4.89 -6.17
C PRO A 60 5.66 5.64 -6.94
N ILE A 61 5.07 6.65 -6.28
CA ILE A 61 4.10 7.58 -6.85
C ILE A 61 4.65 9.00 -6.68
N GLY A 62 5.23 9.55 -7.74
CA GLY A 62 5.94 10.82 -7.66
C GLY A 62 7.12 10.73 -6.68
N ARG A 63 7.13 11.60 -5.67
CA ARG A 63 8.16 11.65 -4.63
C ARG A 63 7.91 10.71 -3.44
N PHE A 64 6.74 10.12 -3.39
CA PHE A 64 6.35 9.22 -2.30
C PHE A 64 6.42 7.76 -2.73
N VAL A 65 6.49 6.88 -1.75
CA VAL A 65 6.42 5.43 -1.94
C VAL A 65 5.25 4.91 -1.11
N ALA A 66 4.31 4.21 -1.74
CA ALA A 66 3.21 3.53 -1.05
C ALA A 66 3.57 2.06 -0.82
N ASP A 67 3.10 1.47 0.28
CA ASP A 67 3.43 0.07 0.62
C ASP A 67 2.93 -0.90 -0.44
N PHE A 68 1.70 -0.73 -0.88
CA PHE A 68 1.09 -1.52 -1.94
C PHE A 68 0.27 -0.65 -2.87
N GLY A 69 0.21 -1.02 -4.14
CA GLY A 69 -0.63 -0.33 -5.09
C GLY A 69 -1.01 -1.17 -6.29
N CYS A 70 -2.17 -0.87 -6.83
CA CYS A 70 -2.68 -1.40 -8.08
C CYS A 70 -3.07 -0.26 -9.01
N HIS A 71 -2.33 -0.07 -10.06
CA HIS A 71 -2.55 1.05 -10.99
C HIS A 71 -3.89 0.94 -11.74
N SER A 72 -4.29 -0.26 -12.14
CA SER A 72 -5.55 -0.47 -12.84
C SER A 72 -6.78 -0.17 -11.98
N ALA A 73 -6.69 -0.45 -10.69
CA ALA A 73 -7.74 -0.15 -9.72
C ALA A 73 -7.63 1.26 -9.12
N ARG A 74 -6.54 1.99 -9.40
CA ARG A 74 -6.24 3.29 -8.78
C ARG A 74 -6.30 3.26 -7.26
N LEU A 75 -5.80 2.17 -6.68
CA LEU A 75 -5.83 1.91 -5.24
C LEU A 75 -4.41 1.80 -4.70
N LEU A 76 -4.18 2.51 -3.61
CA LEU A 76 -3.00 2.38 -2.76
C LEU A 76 -3.42 1.87 -1.38
N ILE A 77 -2.59 1.06 -0.78
CA ILE A 77 -2.81 0.51 0.55
C ILE A 77 -1.54 0.74 1.37
N GLU A 78 -1.70 1.26 2.57
CA GLU A 78 -0.63 1.55 3.50
C GLU A 78 -0.87 0.88 4.84
N LEU A 79 0.18 0.33 5.42
CA LEU A 79 0.20 -0.21 6.76
C LEU A 79 1.01 0.71 7.66
N ASP A 80 0.32 1.31 8.61
CA ASP A 80 0.90 2.30 9.48
C ASP A 80 1.41 1.70 10.79
N GLY A 81 2.65 2.02 11.09
CA GLY A 81 3.25 1.73 12.38
C GLY A 81 2.72 2.67 13.49
N PRO A 82 3.19 2.52 14.72
CA PRO A 82 2.70 3.28 15.87
C PRO A 82 3.10 4.78 15.86
N PHE A 83 3.98 5.18 14.97
CA PHE A 83 4.48 6.56 14.89
C PHE A 83 3.90 7.26 13.67
N HIS A 84 2.79 7.94 13.86
CA HIS A 84 2.12 8.75 12.86
C HIS A 84 2.48 10.22 12.99
N ASP A 85 2.86 10.83 11.86
CA ASP A 85 2.90 12.28 11.71
C ASP A 85 1.71 12.72 10.84
N ALA A 86 0.66 13.17 11.50
CA ALA A 86 -0.62 13.52 10.85
C ALA A 86 -0.48 14.67 9.84
N GLU A 87 0.49 15.57 10.00
CA GLU A 87 0.69 16.68 9.08
C GLU A 87 1.39 16.24 7.81
N ARG A 88 2.41 15.42 7.96
CA ARG A 88 3.13 14.81 6.84
C ARG A 88 2.24 13.89 6.03
N ASP A 89 1.35 13.18 6.70
CA ASP A 89 0.42 12.26 6.07
C ASP A 89 -0.66 12.97 5.25
N ARG A 90 -1.17 14.11 5.72
CA ARG A 90 -2.14 14.91 4.96
C ARG A 90 -1.59 15.40 3.62
N GLY A 91 -0.37 15.89 3.59
CA GLY A 91 0.29 16.31 2.35
C GLY A 91 0.48 15.15 1.36
N ARG A 92 0.79 13.98 1.89
CA ARG A 92 0.95 12.75 1.13
C ARG A 92 -0.38 12.25 0.56
N ASP A 93 -1.43 12.27 1.36
CA ASP A 93 -2.78 11.87 0.94
C ASP A 93 -3.33 12.78 -0.15
N THR A 94 -3.17 14.08 0.02
CA THR A 94 -3.56 15.07 -0.99
C THR A 94 -2.84 14.79 -2.31
N TRP A 95 -1.53 14.51 -2.25
CA TRP A 95 -0.76 14.15 -3.43
C TRP A 95 -1.27 12.90 -4.13
N PHE A 96 -1.57 11.86 -3.40
CA PHE A 96 -2.10 10.61 -3.98
C PHE A 96 -3.49 10.82 -4.58
N ALA A 97 -4.36 11.57 -3.91
CA ALA A 97 -5.69 11.90 -4.41
C ALA A 97 -5.62 12.72 -5.70
N GLU A 98 -4.74 13.72 -5.77
CA GLU A 98 -4.52 14.51 -6.99
C GLU A 98 -3.95 13.68 -8.13
N ALA A 99 -3.17 12.65 -7.81
CA ALA A 99 -2.67 11.69 -8.80
C ALA A 99 -3.73 10.67 -9.24
N GLY A 100 -4.95 10.77 -8.71
CA GLY A 100 -6.09 9.93 -9.07
C GLY A 100 -6.16 8.60 -8.33
N TYR A 101 -5.47 8.47 -7.19
CA TYR A 101 -5.48 7.27 -6.37
C TYR A 101 -6.37 7.40 -5.15
N ARG A 102 -7.06 6.33 -4.83
CA ARG A 102 -7.68 6.12 -3.52
C ARG A 102 -6.68 5.48 -2.58
N VAL A 103 -6.61 5.95 -1.35
CA VAL A 103 -5.72 5.40 -0.32
C VAL A 103 -6.54 4.73 0.76
N LEU A 104 -6.20 3.49 1.08
CA LEU A 104 -6.68 2.79 2.27
C LEU A 104 -5.52 2.66 3.25
N ARG A 105 -5.76 3.04 4.51
CA ARG A 105 -4.78 2.91 5.59
C ARG A 105 -5.28 1.97 6.65
N PHE A 106 -4.40 1.09 7.08
CA PHE A 106 -4.65 0.18 8.17
C PHE A 106 -3.50 0.25 9.16
N SER A 107 -3.80 0.19 10.43
CA SER A 107 -2.74 0.03 11.43
C SER A 107 -2.16 -1.39 11.38
N ASN A 108 -0.92 -1.53 11.81
CA ASN A 108 -0.32 -2.85 12.00
C ASN A 108 -1.15 -3.72 12.95
N GLU A 109 -1.78 -3.10 13.96
CA GLU A 109 -2.68 -3.76 14.88
C GLU A 109 -3.93 -4.31 14.17
N ALA A 110 -4.54 -3.53 13.26
CA ALA A 110 -5.66 -4.01 12.45
C ALA A 110 -5.26 -5.21 11.58
N ALA A 111 -4.09 -5.18 10.97
CA ALA A 111 -3.56 -6.29 10.19
C ALA A 111 -3.27 -7.54 11.03
N ALA A 112 -2.92 -7.34 12.32
CA ALA A 112 -2.67 -8.44 13.27
C ALA A 112 -3.96 -9.08 13.77
N TYR A 113 -4.92 -8.26 14.22
CA TYR A 113 -6.06 -8.72 15.02
C TYR A 113 -7.42 -8.54 14.34
N GLN A 114 -7.52 -7.76 13.28
CA GLN A 114 -8.76 -7.47 12.55
C GLN A 114 -8.62 -7.81 11.05
N TRP A 115 -7.97 -8.91 10.78
CA TRP A 115 -7.64 -9.31 9.41
C TRP A 115 -8.85 -9.36 8.48
N ASP A 116 -9.95 -9.96 8.94
CA ASP A 116 -11.18 -10.07 8.16
C ASP A 116 -11.73 -8.71 7.76
N ARG A 117 -11.65 -7.74 8.68
CA ARG A 117 -12.04 -6.35 8.40
C ARG A 117 -11.15 -5.74 7.31
N VAL A 118 -9.82 -5.89 7.43
CA VAL A 118 -8.88 -5.35 6.44
C VAL A 118 -9.18 -5.90 5.05
N VAL A 119 -9.32 -7.20 4.94
CA VAL A 119 -9.59 -7.88 3.68
C VAL A 119 -10.95 -7.51 3.10
N THR A 120 -11.98 -7.46 3.93
CA THR A 120 -13.34 -7.09 3.51
C THR A 120 -13.41 -5.65 3.00
N GLU A 121 -12.71 -4.73 3.65
CA GLU A 121 -12.67 -3.32 3.25
C GLU A 121 -11.94 -3.16 1.90
N ILE A 122 -10.80 -3.80 1.73
CA ILE A 122 -10.07 -3.77 0.44
C ILE A 122 -10.91 -4.41 -0.67
N ALA A 123 -11.49 -5.56 -0.41
CA ALA A 123 -12.33 -6.27 -1.38
C ALA A 123 -13.57 -5.46 -1.77
N GLY A 124 -14.19 -4.77 -0.81
CA GLY A 124 -15.31 -3.87 -1.07
C GLY A 124 -14.95 -2.73 -2.02
N VAL A 125 -13.79 -2.11 -1.83
CA VAL A 125 -13.30 -1.05 -2.72
C VAL A 125 -12.99 -1.58 -4.12
N LEU A 126 -12.45 -2.80 -4.22
CA LEU A 126 -12.12 -3.44 -5.50
C LEU A 126 -13.35 -4.04 -6.20
N GLY A 127 -14.48 -4.17 -5.52
CA GLY A 127 -15.66 -4.85 -6.05
C GLY A 127 -15.47 -6.34 -6.24
N VAL A 128 -14.60 -6.99 -5.45
CA VAL A 128 -14.32 -8.42 -5.52
C VAL A 128 -14.92 -9.17 -4.34
N SER A 129 -15.32 -10.43 -4.57
CA SER A 129 -15.83 -11.29 -3.50
C SER A 129 -14.66 -12.01 -2.83
N VAL A 130 -14.69 -12.05 -1.50
CA VAL A 130 -13.76 -12.83 -0.67
C VAL A 130 -14.39 -14.14 -0.17
N ALA A 131 -15.66 -14.35 -0.47
CA ALA A 131 -16.37 -15.57 -0.09
C ALA A 131 -15.75 -16.82 -0.79
N GLY A 132 -15.44 -17.83 -0.01
CA GLY A 132 -14.89 -19.10 -0.53
C GLY A 132 -13.36 -19.20 -0.53
N GLN A 133 -12.66 -18.21 -0.02
CA GLN A 133 -11.21 -18.29 0.17
C GLN A 133 -10.91 -18.88 1.56
N GLY A 134 -10.66 -20.18 1.62
CA GLY A 134 -10.47 -20.94 2.87
C GLY A 134 -9.33 -20.46 3.78
N TRP A 135 -8.50 -19.52 3.32
CA TRP A 135 -7.44 -18.90 4.10
C TRP A 135 -7.95 -17.80 5.06
N LEU A 136 -9.22 -17.32 4.90
CA LEU A 136 -9.86 -16.44 5.89
C LEU A 136 -9.96 -17.06 7.27
N LEU A 137 -9.96 -18.40 7.34
CA LEU A 137 -10.06 -19.15 8.59
C LEU A 137 -8.71 -19.50 9.22
N GLN A 138 -7.62 -19.26 8.51
CA GLN A 138 -6.27 -19.43 9.05
C GLN A 138 -5.75 -18.09 9.54
N THR A 139 -6.15 -17.71 10.75
CA THR A 139 -5.35 -16.76 11.50
C THR A 139 -3.97 -17.38 11.68
N PRO A 140 -2.88 -16.80 11.13
CA PRO A 140 -1.59 -17.27 11.55
C PRO A 140 -1.50 -17.02 13.06
N THR A 141 -1.40 -18.09 13.81
CA THR A 141 -0.95 -18.02 15.19
C THR A 141 0.32 -17.15 15.20
N PRO A 142 0.39 -16.14 16.06
CA PRO A 142 1.65 -15.43 16.24
C PRO A 142 2.71 -16.49 16.51
N ASP A 143 3.73 -16.47 15.69
CA ASP A 143 4.90 -17.31 15.88
C ASP A 143 5.37 -17.11 17.32
N PRO A 144 5.42 -18.14 18.15
CA PRO A 144 5.94 -17.97 19.49
C PRO A 144 7.37 -17.46 19.33
N SER A 145 7.62 -16.28 19.86
CA SER A 145 8.96 -15.72 19.94
C SER A 145 9.91 -16.82 20.37
N PRO A 146 11.06 -17.00 19.70
CA PRO A 146 12.03 -17.93 20.18
C PRO A 146 12.39 -17.50 21.61
N GLN A 147 11.95 -18.27 22.55
CA GLN A 147 12.42 -18.13 23.91
C GLN A 147 13.91 -18.38 23.85
N GLY A 148 14.66 -17.30 24.02
CA GLY A 148 16.08 -17.43 24.25
C GLY A 148 16.26 -18.29 25.46
N GLY A 149 16.58 -19.56 25.22
CA GLY A 149 17.06 -20.45 26.24
C GLY A 149 18.36 -19.87 26.74
N GLY A 150 18.30 -19.16 27.86
CA GLY A 150 19.50 -18.90 28.63
C GLY A 150 19.94 -20.22 29.20
N GLU A 151 20.97 -20.77 28.63
CA GLU A 151 21.70 -21.87 29.21
C GLU A 151 22.97 -21.31 29.84
N VAL A 152 23.10 -21.61 31.08
CA VAL A 152 24.26 -21.39 31.93
C VAL A 152 25.50 -22.06 31.34
#